data_9407e7c8da2c464a85b4890fe45b90bd
#
_entry.id   9407e7c8da2c464a85b4890fe45b90bd
#
_cell.length_a   1.000
_cell.length_b   1.000
_cell.length_c   1.000
_cell.angle_alpha   90.00
_cell.angle_beta   90.00
_cell.angle_gamma   90.00
#
_symmetry.space_group_name_H-M   'P 1'
#
loop_
_entity.id
_entity.type
_entity.pdbx_description
1 polymer ?
#
loop_
_entity_poly.entity_id
_entity_poly.type
_entity_poly.pdbx_seq_one_letter_code
_entity_poly.pdbx_strand_id
1 'polypeptide(L)'
;MDFELMIHRQAEIDLEEIVVYYNKIREKLGFEVYEEIYSYIQEIKSRPFSFRKEIEQVRICFTKRFHFGIYFLIVEELSKIWIIGVINAKEDPNKLLRRLTIINIPQK
;
A
#
# COMPACT_ATOMS: atom_id res chain seq x y z
N MET A 1 17.87 -10.77 -0.43
CA MET A 1 17.02 -11.21 -1.55
C MET A 1 16.38 -9.99 -2.19
N ASP A 2 16.47 -9.90 -3.51
CA ASP A 2 15.92 -8.74 -4.24
C ASP A 2 14.53 -9.05 -4.76
N PHE A 3 13.57 -8.29 -4.26
CA PHE A 3 12.19 -8.39 -4.74
C PHE A 3 11.91 -7.30 -5.76
N GLU A 4 11.12 -7.63 -6.77
CA GLU A 4 10.59 -6.66 -7.70
C GLU A 4 9.30 -6.09 -7.10
N LEU A 5 9.22 -4.76 -7.02
CA LEU A 5 8.06 -4.09 -6.44
C LEU A 5 7.01 -3.84 -7.53
N MET A 6 5.82 -4.34 -7.30
CA MET A 6 4.68 -4.16 -8.20
C MET A 6 3.60 -3.39 -7.47
N ILE A 7 2.99 -2.43 -8.14
CA ILE A 7 1.87 -1.69 -7.56
C ILE A 7 0.61 -2.08 -8.32
N HIS A 8 -0.33 -2.70 -7.61
CA HIS A 8 -1.58 -3.12 -8.23
C HIS A 8 -2.38 -1.90 -8.67
N ARG A 9 -3.14 -2.04 -9.75
CA ARG A 9 -3.93 -0.93 -10.29
C ARG A 9 -4.84 -0.29 -9.23
N GLN A 10 -5.42 -1.08 -8.35
CA GLN A 10 -6.28 -0.56 -7.29
C GLN A 10 -5.51 0.32 -6.31
N ALA A 11 -4.26 -0.04 -6.02
CA ALA A 11 -3.41 0.78 -5.15
C ALA A 11 -2.99 2.07 -5.85
N GLU A 12 -2.76 2.02 -7.16
CA GLU A 12 -2.49 3.23 -7.93
C GLU A 12 -3.66 4.20 -7.85
N ILE A 13 -4.88 3.69 -7.98
CA ILE A 13 -6.08 4.51 -7.87
C ILE A 13 -6.18 5.12 -6.48
N ASP A 14 -5.90 4.33 -5.44
CA ASP A 14 -5.86 4.85 -4.07
C ASP A 14 -4.91 6.05 -3.96
N LEU A 15 -3.71 5.92 -4.51
CA LEU A 15 -2.71 6.97 -4.46
C LEU A 15 -3.16 8.23 -5.19
N GLU A 16 -3.75 8.06 -6.38
CA GLU A 16 -4.27 9.19 -7.14
C GLU A 16 -5.34 9.95 -6.37
N GLU A 17 -6.27 9.23 -5.77
CA GLU A 17 -7.34 9.83 -4.99
C GLU A 17 -6.82 10.55 -3.76
N ILE A 18 -5.82 9.96 -3.09
CA ILE A 18 -5.20 10.56 -1.92
C ILE A 18 -4.54 11.89 -2.28
N VAL A 19 -3.77 11.92 -3.36
CA VAL A 19 -3.08 13.13 -3.80
C VAL A 19 -4.07 14.24 -4.12
N VAL A 20 -5.13 13.91 -4.86
CA VAL A 20 -6.16 14.89 -5.22
C VAL A 20 -6.83 15.45 -3.97
N TYR A 21 -7.19 14.57 -3.03
CA TYR A 21 -7.86 14.98 -1.79
C TYR A 21 -7.01 15.97 -0.98
N TYR A 22 -5.73 15.64 -0.77
CA TYR A 22 -4.87 16.48 0.06
C TYR A 22 -4.49 17.78 -0.64
N ASN A 23 -4.40 17.80 -1.97
CA ASN A 23 -4.15 19.04 -2.70
C ASN A 23 -5.33 20.01 -2.60
N LYS A 24 -6.54 19.52 -2.33
CA LYS A 24 -7.69 20.40 -2.08
C LYS A 24 -7.61 21.07 -0.71
N ILE A 25 -6.93 20.41 0.24
CA ILE A 25 -6.77 20.98 1.58
C ILE A 25 -5.72 22.09 1.57
N ARG A 26 -4.58 21.85 0.92
CA ARG A 26 -3.52 22.83 0.80
C ARG A 26 -2.69 22.49 -0.44
N GLU A 27 -2.30 23.54 -1.19
CA GLU A 27 -1.49 23.34 -2.38
C GLU A 27 -0.22 22.56 -2.05
N LYS A 28 0.09 21.56 -2.85
CA LYS A 28 1.25 20.69 -2.75
C LYS A 28 1.23 19.72 -1.55
N LEU A 29 0.16 19.72 -0.77
CA LEU A 29 0.07 18.77 0.35
C LEU A 29 0.00 17.34 -0.16
N GLY A 30 -0.65 17.12 -1.30
CA GLY A 30 -0.70 15.80 -1.91
C GLY A 30 0.69 15.26 -2.24
N PHE A 31 1.61 16.13 -2.64
CA PHE A 31 2.98 15.74 -2.91
C PHE A 31 3.67 15.26 -1.62
N GLU A 32 3.46 15.97 -0.51
CA GLU A 32 4.04 15.57 0.78
C GLU A 32 3.53 14.21 1.24
N VAL A 33 2.22 13.96 1.07
CA VAL A 33 1.63 12.67 1.42
C VAL A 33 2.21 11.58 0.53
N TYR A 34 2.30 11.84 -0.76
CA TYR A 34 2.86 10.88 -1.71
C TYR A 34 4.30 10.52 -1.35
N GLU A 35 5.11 11.52 -0.99
CA GLU A 35 6.50 11.27 -0.63
C GLU A 35 6.62 10.41 0.62
N GLU A 36 5.76 10.64 1.60
CA GLU A 36 5.77 9.80 2.80
C GLU A 36 5.44 8.35 2.45
N ILE A 37 4.35 8.16 1.70
CA ILE A 37 3.93 6.81 1.30
C ILE A 37 5.03 6.12 0.50
N TYR A 38 5.62 6.82 -0.45
CA TYR A 38 6.68 6.27 -1.28
C TYR A 38 7.89 5.82 -0.46
N SER A 39 8.27 6.62 0.55
CA SER A 39 9.41 6.27 1.39
C SER A 39 9.15 4.97 2.17
N TYR A 40 7.92 4.77 2.63
CA TYR A 40 7.56 3.52 3.30
C TYR A 40 7.49 2.34 2.34
N ILE A 41 7.06 2.58 1.10
CA ILE A 41 7.07 1.52 0.08
C ILE A 41 8.51 1.06 -0.17
N GLN A 42 9.47 1.98 -0.17
CA GLN A 42 10.88 1.60 -0.32
C GLN A 42 11.38 0.77 0.87
N GLU A 43 10.91 1.07 2.09
CA GLU A 43 11.23 0.23 3.24
C GLU A 43 10.64 -1.16 3.10
N ILE A 44 9.41 -1.25 2.61
CA ILE A 44 8.78 -2.55 2.37
C ILE A 44 9.63 -3.37 1.40
N LYS A 45 10.12 -2.72 0.34
CA LYS A 45 10.95 -3.42 -0.66
C LYS A 45 12.24 -3.94 -0.04
N SER A 46 12.86 -3.17 0.87
CA SER A 46 14.14 -3.55 1.44
C SER A 46 14.04 -4.61 2.53
N ARG A 47 12.93 -4.67 3.25
CA ARG A 47 12.76 -5.63 4.36
C ARG A 47 11.30 -6.07 4.53
N PRO A 48 10.74 -6.73 3.51
CA PRO A 48 9.29 -7.02 3.49
C PRO A 48 8.81 -7.92 4.61
N PHE A 49 9.66 -8.82 5.10
CA PHE A 49 9.27 -9.76 6.16
C PHE A 49 9.28 -9.14 7.55
N SER A 50 9.73 -7.88 7.69
CA SER A 50 9.73 -7.17 8.97
C SER A 50 8.35 -6.69 9.39
N PHE A 51 7.40 -6.65 8.46
CA PHE A 51 6.08 -6.11 8.71
C PHE A 51 5.10 -7.22 9.05
N ARG A 52 4.18 -6.96 9.99
CA ARG A 52 3.26 -7.99 10.45
C ARG A 52 2.19 -8.31 9.41
N LYS A 53 1.65 -9.51 9.53
CA LYS A 53 0.48 -9.91 8.75
C LYS A 53 -0.76 -9.33 9.39
N GLU A 54 -1.63 -8.75 8.58
CA GLU A 54 -2.87 -8.17 9.04
C GLU A 54 -4.03 -9.14 8.89
N ILE A 55 -4.15 -9.74 7.70
CA ILE A 55 -5.16 -10.75 7.44
C ILE A 55 -4.57 -11.75 6.44
N GLU A 56 -4.67 -13.03 6.77
CA GLU A 56 -4.09 -14.11 5.96
C GLU A 56 -2.64 -13.80 5.61
N GLN A 57 -2.27 -13.71 4.34
CA GLN A 57 -0.90 -13.42 3.93
C GLN A 57 -0.64 -11.93 3.70
N VAL A 58 -1.68 -11.10 3.82
CA VAL A 58 -1.54 -9.66 3.59
C VAL A 58 -0.83 -9.02 4.77
N ARG A 59 0.25 -8.30 4.48
CA ARG A 59 1.02 -7.56 5.48
C ARG A 59 0.67 -6.09 5.42
N ILE A 60 0.97 -5.37 6.50
CA ILE A 60 0.64 -3.96 6.61
C ILE A 60 1.84 -3.16 7.11
N CYS A 61 2.00 -1.97 6.53
CA CYS A 61 2.95 -0.97 6.98
C CYS A 61 2.17 0.33 7.21
N PHE A 62 2.24 0.87 8.43
CA PHE A 62 1.55 2.13 8.73
C PHE A 62 2.49 3.32 8.53
N THR A 63 1.97 4.38 7.89
CA THR A 63 2.70 5.64 7.81
C THR A 63 2.42 6.46 9.06
N LYS A 64 3.39 7.23 9.51
CA LYS A 64 3.28 7.93 10.79
C LYS A 64 2.59 9.28 10.70
N ARG A 65 2.92 10.08 9.68
CA ARG A 65 2.41 11.44 9.60
C ARG A 65 0.95 11.50 9.12
N PHE A 66 0.64 10.76 8.08
CA PHE A 66 -0.69 10.82 7.46
C PHE A 66 -1.57 9.61 7.76
N HIS A 67 -1.03 8.63 8.51
CA HIS A 67 -1.80 7.51 9.06
C HIS A 67 -2.46 6.61 8.02
N PHE A 68 -1.75 6.30 6.95
CA PHE A 68 -2.23 5.31 5.98
C PHE A 68 -1.69 3.93 6.29
N GLY A 69 -2.48 2.91 5.98
CA GLY A 69 -2.00 1.54 5.96
C GLY A 69 -1.64 1.17 4.53
N ILE A 70 -0.40 0.73 4.33
CA ILE A 70 0.04 0.21 3.05
C ILE A 70 -0.02 -1.30 3.12
N TYR A 71 -0.91 -1.90 2.33
CA TYR A 71 -1.15 -3.34 2.36
C TYR A 71 -0.44 -4.01 1.20
N PHE A 72 0.24 -5.12 1.49
CA PHE A 72 1.04 -5.78 0.45
C PHE A 72 1.11 -7.28 0.65
N LEU A 73 1.44 -7.97 -0.45
CA LEU A 73 1.64 -9.41 -0.48
C LEU A 73 3.04 -9.71 -1.00
N ILE A 74 3.69 -10.69 -0.38
CA ILE A 74 4.97 -11.18 -0.85
C ILE A 74 4.71 -12.47 -1.61
N VAL A 75 5.07 -12.49 -2.89
CA VAL A 75 4.95 -13.68 -3.74
C VAL A 75 6.37 -14.21 -3.96
N GLU A 76 6.80 -15.08 -3.06
CA GLU A 76 8.19 -15.54 -3.04
C GLU A 76 8.59 -16.28 -4.31
N GLU A 77 7.69 -17.11 -4.86
CA GLU A 77 7.99 -17.89 -6.05
C GLU A 77 8.36 -17.01 -7.24
N LEU A 78 7.84 -15.78 -7.27
CA LEU A 78 8.11 -14.83 -8.35
C LEU A 78 9.09 -13.74 -7.93
N SER A 79 9.56 -13.76 -6.69
CA SER A 79 10.40 -12.70 -6.11
C SER A 79 9.76 -11.33 -6.30
N LYS A 80 8.46 -11.24 -6.02
CA LYS A 80 7.69 -10.01 -6.19
C LYS A 80 6.97 -9.60 -4.91
N ILE A 81 6.85 -8.28 -4.72
CA ILE A 81 6.01 -7.70 -3.68
C ILE A 81 4.92 -6.91 -4.40
N TRP A 82 3.67 -7.22 -4.07
CA TRP A 82 2.53 -6.50 -4.63
C TRP A 82 1.95 -5.56 -3.61
N ILE A 83 2.01 -4.25 -3.89
CA ILE A 83 1.27 -3.26 -3.10
C ILE A 83 -0.17 -3.33 -3.59
N ILE A 84 -1.10 -3.69 -2.70
CA ILE A 84 -2.50 -3.94 -3.10
C ILE A 84 -3.45 -2.86 -2.61
N GLY A 85 -3.03 -2.01 -1.69
CA GLY A 85 -3.88 -0.93 -1.21
C GLY A 85 -3.14 0.06 -0.36
N VAL A 86 -3.59 1.32 -0.42
CA VAL A 86 -3.16 2.37 0.48
C VAL A 86 -4.42 2.96 1.06
N ILE A 87 -4.74 2.59 2.29
CA ILE A 87 -6.05 2.81 2.88
C ILE A 87 -5.91 3.54 4.20
N ASN A 88 -6.72 4.58 4.39
CA ASN A 88 -6.75 5.28 5.67
C ASN A 88 -7.34 4.35 6.72
N ALA A 89 -6.59 4.11 7.79
CA ALA A 89 -6.99 3.15 8.83
C ALA A 89 -8.28 3.56 9.55
N LYS A 90 -8.67 4.84 9.48
CA LYS A 90 -9.86 5.36 10.13
C LYS A 90 -11.09 5.37 9.23
N GLU A 91 -10.93 5.01 7.97
CA GLU A 91 -12.05 4.87 7.06
C GLU A 91 -12.76 3.54 7.31
N ASP A 92 -13.63 3.17 6.39
CA ASP A 92 -14.40 1.93 6.46
C ASP A 92 -13.50 0.73 6.80
N PRO A 93 -13.70 0.10 7.98
CA PRO A 93 -12.85 -1.03 8.39
C PRO A 93 -12.99 -2.26 7.49
N ASN A 94 -14.02 -2.32 6.66
CA ASN A 94 -14.22 -3.44 5.73
C ASN A 94 -13.62 -3.18 4.36
N LYS A 95 -12.98 -2.03 4.16
CA LYS A 95 -12.45 -1.69 2.84
C LYS A 95 -11.39 -2.67 2.35
N LEU A 96 -10.51 -3.12 3.24
CA LEU A 96 -9.50 -4.11 2.88
C LEU A 96 -10.15 -5.43 2.48
N LEU A 97 -11.14 -5.88 3.26
CA LEU A 97 -11.83 -7.15 2.95
C LEU A 97 -12.49 -7.08 1.58
N ARG A 98 -13.17 -5.97 1.28
CA ARG A 98 -13.77 -5.80 -0.05
C ARG A 98 -12.71 -5.79 -1.14
N ARG A 99 -11.57 -5.15 -0.88
CA ARG A 99 -10.47 -5.11 -1.85
C ARG A 99 -9.99 -6.52 -2.17
N LEU A 100 -9.88 -7.38 -1.15
CA LEU A 100 -9.38 -8.74 -1.35
C LEU A 100 -10.30 -9.60 -2.20
N THR A 101 -11.60 -9.26 -2.29
CA THR A 101 -12.53 -10.02 -3.12
C THR A 101 -12.43 -9.67 -4.60
N ILE A 102 -11.85 -8.52 -4.95
CA ILE A 102 -11.77 -8.07 -6.35
C ILE A 102 -10.36 -8.09 -6.92
N ILE A 103 -9.35 -8.22 -6.06
CA ILE A 103 -7.96 -8.24 -6.51
C ILE A 103 -7.62 -9.62 -7.07
N ASN A 104 -6.93 -9.60 -8.22
CA ASN A 104 -6.40 -10.80 -8.83
C ASN A 104 -4.89 -10.64 -8.95
N ILE A 105 -4.14 -11.42 -8.17
CA ILE A 105 -2.69 -11.37 -8.13
C ILE A 105 -2.15 -12.63 -8.79
N PRO A 106 -1.27 -12.49 -9.81
CA PRO A 106 -0.65 -13.67 -10.41
C PRO A 106 0.20 -14.42 -9.39
N GLN A 107 -0.03 -15.71 -9.25
CA GLN A 107 0.69 -16.54 -8.31
C GLN A 107 1.87 -17.28 -8.95
N LYS A 108 1.90 -17.36 -10.27
CA LYS A 108 2.97 -18.01 -11.03
C LYS A 108 3.08 -17.44 -12.42
#